data_9a0126a5e1c4987ba909f4ee60b7f85c
#
_entry.id   9a0126a5e1c4987ba909f4ee60b7f85c
#
_cell.length_a   1.000
_cell.length_b   1.000
_cell.length_c   1.000
_cell.angle_alpha   90.00
_cell.angle_beta   90.00
_cell.angle_gamma   90.00
#
_symmetry.space_group_name_H-M   'P 1'
#
loop_
_entity.id
_entity.type
_entity.pdbx_description
1 polymer ?
#
loop_
_entity_poly.entity_id
_entity_poly.type
_entity_poly.pdbx_seq_one_letter_code
_entity_poly.pdbx_strand_id
1 'polypeptide(L)'
;VAVTGTFYQATQPVSGTFYQATQPVSGTVAFSNTTIAVTNAGTFAVQATLAAETTKVIGTINQGTSPWVTQATSVPSTSGGCLSNVQQALTTSVNIKGTAGQVYGFDWFNPNAVTVYVFIYNTTTTPGTIGATTVLLYQKGLPAGAGSNEFFNIGLAFSTGIAIAVSTSPTSSAAPSTGLVLTTLYD
;
A
#
# COMPACT_ATOMS: atom_id res chain seq x y z
N VAL A 1 64.69 17.22 51.91
CA VAL A 1 65.35 16.73 50.71
C VAL A 1 64.43 16.96 49.57
N ALA A 2 64.72 17.85 48.64
CA ALA A 2 63.93 18.06 47.44
C ALA A 2 64.36 16.97 46.43
N VAL A 3 63.42 16.18 45.94
CA VAL A 3 63.63 15.22 44.85
C VAL A 3 63.35 15.99 43.56
N THR A 4 64.43 16.37 42.88
CA THR A 4 64.38 16.98 41.55
C THR A 4 64.78 15.91 40.54
N GLY A 5 63.81 15.47 39.73
CA GLY A 5 64.06 14.54 38.66
C GLY A 5 62.82 14.41 37.79
N THR A 6 63.03 14.15 36.50
CA THR A 6 61.92 13.90 35.57
C THR A 6 61.62 12.41 35.61
N PHE A 7 60.49 12.06 36.20
CA PHE A 7 60.01 10.67 36.21
C PHE A 7 59.22 10.41 34.93
N TYR A 8 59.84 9.75 33.97
CA TYR A 8 59.14 9.21 32.80
C TYR A 8 58.78 7.74 33.05
N GLN A 9 57.54 7.52 33.39
CA GLN A 9 57.00 6.16 33.36
C GLN A 9 56.22 6.00 32.07
N ALA A 10 56.68 5.11 31.20
CA ALA A 10 56.04 4.88 29.88
C ALA A 10 54.58 4.37 29.98
N THR A 11 54.24 3.73 31.10
CA THR A 11 52.89 3.27 31.42
C THR A 11 52.68 3.34 32.94
N GLN A 12 51.75 4.13 33.38
CA GLN A 12 51.27 4.08 34.77
C GLN A 12 49.97 3.29 34.81
N PRO A 13 49.96 2.12 35.44
CA PRO A 13 48.69 1.47 35.73
C PRO A 13 47.94 2.31 36.80
N VAL A 14 46.89 2.94 36.40
CA VAL A 14 45.99 3.65 37.33
C VAL A 14 44.91 2.67 37.75
N SER A 15 45.05 2.11 38.96
CA SER A 15 44.04 1.28 39.57
C SER A 15 43.32 2.10 40.63
N GLY A 16 42.04 2.32 40.45
CA GLY A 16 41.20 3.06 41.38
C GLY A 16 39.85 3.45 40.78
N THR A 17 38.92 3.81 41.63
CA THR A 17 37.64 4.33 41.20
C THR A 17 37.73 5.83 41.05
N PHE A 18 37.67 6.34 39.85
CA PHE A 18 37.63 7.77 39.60
C PHE A 18 36.20 8.27 39.73
N TYR A 19 35.93 8.99 40.82
CA TYR A 19 34.69 9.72 41.00
C TYR A 19 34.87 11.16 40.53
N GLN A 20 34.58 11.40 39.26
CA GLN A 20 34.43 12.77 38.76
C GLN A 20 32.99 12.90 38.24
N ALA A 21 32.27 13.85 38.81
CA ALA A 21 30.85 14.07 38.47
C ALA A 21 30.64 14.43 36.99
N THR A 22 31.63 15.01 36.34
CA THR A 22 31.66 15.30 34.92
C THR A 22 33.10 15.26 34.38
N GLN A 23 33.38 14.39 33.43
CA GLN A 23 34.60 14.45 32.64
C GLN A 23 34.29 14.91 31.22
N PRO A 24 34.72 16.09 30.80
CA PRO A 24 34.65 16.48 29.42
C PRO A 24 35.67 15.67 28.63
N VAL A 25 35.18 14.80 27.74
CA VAL A 25 36.02 14.09 26.76
C VAL A 25 36.02 14.94 25.51
N SER A 26 37.16 15.56 25.20
CA SER A 26 37.40 16.26 23.95
C SER A 26 38.33 15.41 23.09
N GLY A 27 37.87 15.05 21.90
CA GLY A 27 38.65 14.27 20.96
C GLY A 27 37.85 13.13 20.32
N THR A 28 38.49 12.38 19.43
CA THR A 28 37.89 11.23 18.80
C THR A 28 38.07 9.99 19.67
N VAL A 29 36.99 9.38 20.11
CA VAL A 29 36.98 8.08 20.77
C VAL A 29 36.80 6.99 19.72
N ALA A 30 37.83 6.20 19.47
CA ALA A 30 37.75 5.08 18.57
C ALA A 30 37.45 3.79 19.36
N PHE A 31 36.40 3.11 18.98
CA PHE A 31 36.03 1.81 19.55
C PHE A 31 36.37 0.70 18.57
N SER A 32 37.19 -0.25 19.02
CA SER A 32 37.51 -1.46 18.24
C SER A 32 36.52 -2.61 18.43
N ASN A 33 35.48 -2.39 19.23
CA ASN A 33 34.48 -3.39 19.55
C ASN A 33 33.33 -3.39 18.54
N THR A 34 32.85 -4.55 18.20
CA THR A 34 31.69 -4.73 17.31
C THR A 34 30.35 -4.38 17.96
N THR A 35 30.31 -4.28 19.28
CA THR A 35 29.11 -3.92 20.04
C THR A 35 29.43 -2.93 21.13
N ILE A 36 28.78 -1.79 21.13
CA ILE A 36 28.83 -0.78 22.18
C ILE A 36 27.45 -0.71 22.83
N ALA A 37 27.37 -1.09 24.09
CA ALA A 37 26.19 -0.90 24.90
C ALA A 37 26.21 0.49 25.53
N VAL A 38 25.31 1.37 25.14
CA VAL A 38 25.15 2.69 25.75
C VAL A 38 23.90 2.65 26.62
N THR A 39 24.08 2.70 27.94
CA THR A 39 23.00 2.84 28.89
C THR A 39 22.90 4.30 29.28
N ASN A 40 21.85 4.99 28.85
CA ASN A 40 21.62 6.39 29.15
C ASN A 40 20.22 6.59 29.75
N ALA A 41 20.16 7.22 30.91
CA ALA A 41 18.89 7.56 31.57
C ALA A 41 18.26 8.87 31.02
N GLY A 42 18.91 9.54 30.07
CA GLY A 42 18.48 10.82 29.48
C GLY A 42 18.34 10.76 27.97
N THR A 43 18.18 11.92 27.35
CA THR A 43 18.10 12.03 25.90
C THR A 43 19.47 11.79 25.27
N PHE A 44 19.60 10.75 24.47
CA PHE A 44 20.81 10.45 23.70
C PHE A 44 20.60 10.87 22.24
N ALA A 45 21.29 11.94 21.82
CA ALA A 45 21.25 12.37 20.44
C ALA A 45 22.37 11.68 19.64
N VAL A 46 22.00 10.78 18.72
CA VAL A 46 22.94 10.16 17.77
C VAL A 46 22.83 10.91 16.47
N GLN A 47 23.88 11.60 16.08
CA GLN A 47 24.01 12.13 14.74
C GLN A 47 24.76 11.09 13.89
N ALA A 48 24.04 10.21 13.23
CA ALA A 48 24.60 9.23 12.34
C ALA A 48 24.49 9.71 10.89
N THR A 49 25.60 9.86 10.21
CA THR A 49 25.58 9.98 8.74
C THR A 49 25.49 8.59 8.17
N LEU A 50 24.31 8.21 7.72
CA LEU A 50 24.10 6.94 7.03
C LEU A 50 24.66 7.08 5.62
N ALA A 51 25.77 6.41 5.35
CA ALA A 51 26.21 6.19 3.98
C ALA A 51 25.15 5.34 3.25
N ALA A 52 24.92 5.64 1.98
CA ALA A 52 23.96 4.91 1.18
C ALA A 52 24.31 3.41 1.14
N GLU A 53 23.67 2.63 1.98
CA GLU A 53 23.78 1.17 2.00
C GLU A 53 22.55 0.55 1.38
N THR A 54 22.74 -0.17 0.29
CA THR A 54 21.66 -0.81 -0.48
C THR A 54 21.06 -2.04 0.19
N THR A 55 21.60 -2.49 1.33
CA THR A 55 21.23 -3.78 1.96
C THR A 55 20.90 -3.73 3.45
N LYS A 56 20.95 -2.57 4.09
CA LYS A 56 20.58 -2.48 5.52
C LYS A 56 19.09 -2.35 5.70
N VAL A 57 18.49 -3.37 6.28
CA VAL A 57 17.16 -3.28 6.87
C VAL A 57 17.28 -2.43 8.14
N ILE A 58 16.84 -1.18 8.08
CA ILE A 58 16.63 -0.38 9.28
C ILE A 58 15.45 -1.03 9.99
N GLY A 59 15.69 -1.59 11.18
CA GLY A 59 14.65 -2.23 11.99
C GLY A 59 13.46 -1.29 12.24
N THR A 60 12.40 -1.82 12.78
CA THR A 60 11.12 -1.11 13.00
C THR A 60 11.35 0.31 13.54
N ILE A 61 11.09 1.30 12.72
CA ILE A 61 11.06 2.69 13.15
C ILE A 61 9.71 2.88 13.86
N ASN A 62 9.75 2.97 15.18
CA ASN A 62 8.56 3.30 15.94
C ASN A 62 8.32 4.81 15.84
N GLN A 63 7.35 5.18 15.03
CA GLN A 63 7.01 6.57 14.80
C GLN A 63 6.07 7.06 15.90
N GLY A 64 6.57 7.97 16.75
CA GLY A 64 5.70 8.79 17.60
C GLY A 64 5.00 9.87 16.77
N THR A 65 3.73 9.98 16.87
CA THR A 65 2.77 11.07 16.59
C THR A 65 3.00 12.11 15.48
N SER A 66 3.68 11.83 14.38
CA SER A 66 3.68 12.78 13.25
C SER A 66 3.40 12.07 11.93
N PRO A 67 2.59 12.65 11.03
CA PRO A 67 2.28 12.00 9.77
C PRO A 67 3.52 11.99 8.89
N TRP A 68 4.17 10.84 8.83
CA TRP A 68 5.11 10.60 7.75
C TRP A 68 4.29 10.40 6.47
N VAL A 69 4.42 11.32 5.56
CA VAL A 69 3.92 11.09 4.23
C VAL A 69 4.81 10.02 3.61
N THR A 70 4.39 8.77 3.69
CA THR A 70 4.92 7.76 2.77
C THR A 70 4.46 8.18 1.39
N GLN A 71 5.30 8.86 0.67
CA GLN A 71 5.10 9.03 -0.75
C GLN A 71 5.25 7.63 -1.35
N ALA A 72 4.13 6.92 -1.48
CA ALA A 72 4.08 5.73 -2.27
C ALA A 72 4.33 6.17 -3.72
N THR A 73 5.60 6.17 -4.11
CA THR A 73 5.94 6.20 -5.52
C THR A 73 5.43 4.87 -6.06
N SER A 74 4.34 4.90 -6.80
CA SER A 74 3.91 3.75 -7.58
C SER A 74 4.98 3.50 -8.63
N VAL A 75 5.94 2.66 -8.27
CA VAL A 75 6.89 2.13 -9.24
C VAL A 75 6.07 1.20 -10.13
N PRO A 76 6.07 1.40 -11.47
CA PRO A 76 5.43 0.46 -12.35
C PRO A 76 6.02 -0.94 -12.08
N SER A 77 5.21 -1.83 -11.53
CA SER A 77 5.61 -3.20 -11.32
C SER A 77 5.54 -3.94 -12.66
N THR A 78 6.60 -4.61 -13.03
CA THR A 78 6.59 -5.49 -14.20
C THR A 78 5.86 -6.81 -13.93
N SER A 79 5.52 -7.08 -12.67
CA SER A 79 4.71 -8.20 -12.22
C SER A 79 3.74 -7.71 -11.16
N GLY A 80 2.50 -7.61 -11.51
CA GLY A 80 1.46 -7.00 -10.69
C GLY A 80 1.05 -5.65 -11.28
N GLY A 81 -0.16 -5.31 -11.15
CA GLY A 81 -0.82 -4.16 -11.72
C GLY A 81 -2.27 -4.55 -11.93
N CYS A 82 -3.08 -3.63 -12.40
CA CYS A 82 -4.46 -3.98 -12.71
C CYS A 82 -4.51 -5.03 -13.82
N LEU A 83 -5.23 -6.10 -13.57
CA LEU A 83 -5.68 -7.02 -14.58
C LEU A 83 -6.81 -6.36 -15.37
N SER A 84 -7.01 -6.75 -16.62
CA SER A 84 -8.14 -6.30 -17.41
C SER A 84 -9.02 -7.48 -17.79
N ASN A 85 -10.33 -7.32 -17.63
CA ASN A 85 -11.34 -8.23 -18.17
C ASN A 85 -12.14 -7.49 -19.24
N VAL A 86 -12.13 -7.99 -20.46
CA VAL A 86 -12.81 -7.38 -21.60
C VAL A 86 -13.99 -8.25 -22.02
N GLN A 87 -15.20 -7.69 -21.94
CA GLN A 87 -16.44 -8.26 -22.41
C GLN A 87 -16.89 -7.50 -23.66
N GLN A 88 -16.91 -8.14 -24.81
CA GLN A 88 -17.28 -7.48 -26.08
C GLN A 88 -18.78 -7.53 -26.38
N ALA A 89 -19.53 -8.39 -25.70
CA ALA A 89 -20.96 -8.60 -25.95
C ALA A 89 -21.69 -9.10 -24.68
N LEU A 90 -21.54 -8.37 -23.56
CA LEU A 90 -22.20 -8.75 -22.31
C LEU A 90 -23.70 -8.46 -22.34
N THR A 91 -24.50 -9.50 -22.32
CA THR A 91 -25.98 -9.41 -22.36
C THR A 91 -26.66 -9.81 -21.04
N THR A 92 -25.94 -10.49 -20.15
CA THR A 92 -26.50 -10.98 -18.89
C THR A 92 -25.57 -10.67 -17.71
N SER A 93 -24.77 -11.63 -17.32
CA SER A 93 -23.85 -11.49 -16.18
C SER A 93 -22.57 -12.27 -16.40
N VAL A 94 -21.51 -11.83 -15.75
CA VAL A 94 -20.18 -12.46 -15.80
C VAL A 94 -19.54 -12.39 -14.40
N ASN A 95 -18.81 -13.44 -14.05
CA ASN A 95 -17.90 -13.40 -12.90
C ASN A 95 -16.53 -12.95 -13.40
N ILE A 96 -16.02 -11.85 -12.84
CA ILE A 96 -14.71 -11.29 -13.16
C ILE A 96 -13.63 -11.95 -12.31
N LYS A 97 -13.90 -12.10 -11.01
CA LYS A 97 -12.99 -12.70 -10.04
C LYS A 97 -13.77 -13.46 -8.98
N GLY A 98 -13.43 -14.72 -8.76
CA GLY A 98 -14.07 -15.59 -7.78
C GLY A 98 -13.52 -15.46 -6.35
N THR A 99 -12.66 -14.48 -6.08
CA THR A 99 -12.04 -14.20 -4.77
C THR A 99 -12.07 -12.71 -4.50
N ALA A 100 -11.77 -12.31 -3.27
CA ALA A 100 -11.62 -10.91 -2.90
C ALA A 100 -10.68 -10.15 -3.84
N GLY A 101 -10.93 -8.88 -4.07
CA GLY A 101 -10.14 -8.02 -4.94
C GLY A 101 -10.61 -6.56 -4.92
N GLN A 102 -10.04 -5.78 -5.82
CA GLN A 102 -10.42 -4.37 -5.99
C GLN A 102 -10.69 -4.07 -7.47
N VAL A 103 -11.61 -3.16 -7.72
CA VAL A 103 -11.86 -2.62 -9.06
C VAL A 103 -11.36 -1.18 -9.09
N TYR A 104 -10.52 -0.88 -10.06
CA TYR A 104 -9.90 0.44 -10.23
C TYR A 104 -10.57 1.28 -11.30
N GLY A 105 -11.34 0.65 -12.18
CA GLY A 105 -12.07 1.40 -13.18
C GLY A 105 -12.82 0.53 -14.17
N PHE A 106 -13.64 1.23 -14.92
CA PHE A 106 -14.44 0.68 -15.99
C PHE A 106 -14.36 1.57 -17.21
N ASP A 107 -14.38 0.94 -18.38
CA ASP A 107 -14.66 1.57 -19.65
C ASP A 107 -15.79 0.80 -20.31
N TRP A 108 -16.88 1.45 -20.67
CA TRP A 108 -18.07 0.82 -21.19
C TRP A 108 -18.70 1.60 -22.35
N PHE A 109 -19.28 0.84 -23.26
CA PHE A 109 -20.07 1.36 -24.36
C PHE A 109 -21.38 0.59 -24.48
N ASN A 110 -22.52 1.34 -24.55
CA ASN A 110 -23.84 0.80 -24.74
C ASN A 110 -24.26 0.94 -26.21
N PRO A 111 -24.23 -0.12 -27.02
CA PRO A 111 -24.67 -0.08 -28.42
C PRO A 111 -26.17 -0.14 -28.60
N ASN A 112 -26.95 -0.28 -27.52
CA ASN A 112 -28.40 -0.40 -27.59
C ASN A 112 -29.09 0.95 -27.80
N ALA A 113 -30.31 0.92 -28.36
CA ALA A 113 -31.15 2.10 -28.52
C ALA A 113 -31.89 2.51 -27.23
N VAL A 114 -31.65 1.81 -26.11
CA VAL A 114 -32.24 2.05 -24.80
C VAL A 114 -31.15 2.15 -23.74
N THR A 115 -31.49 2.76 -22.60
CA THR A 115 -30.57 2.78 -21.45
C THR A 115 -30.33 1.36 -20.95
N VAL A 116 -29.08 1.02 -20.70
CA VAL A 116 -28.68 -0.22 -20.05
C VAL A 116 -28.02 0.09 -18.73
N TYR A 117 -28.37 -0.66 -17.71
CA TYR A 117 -27.81 -0.54 -16.36
C TYR A 117 -26.76 -1.61 -16.13
N VAL A 118 -25.64 -1.22 -15.57
CA VAL A 118 -24.55 -2.09 -15.12
C VAL A 118 -24.62 -2.19 -13.61
N PHE A 119 -24.51 -3.40 -13.10
CA PHE A 119 -24.54 -3.73 -11.68
C PHE A 119 -23.30 -4.49 -11.31
N ILE A 120 -22.66 -4.12 -10.22
CA ILE A 120 -21.44 -4.77 -9.74
C ILE A 120 -21.69 -5.30 -8.34
N TYR A 121 -21.47 -6.59 -8.18
CA TYR A 121 -21.80 -7.37 -7.01
C TYR A 121 -20.55 -7.92 -6.32
N ASN A 122 -20.59 -7.90 -4.98
CA ASN A 122 -19.60 -8.58 -4.15
C ASN A 122 -19.99 -10.05 -3.96
N THR A 123 -19.68 -10.89 -4.95
CA THR A 123 -20.04 -12.32 -4.96
C THR A 123 -19.02 -13.16 -5.71
N THR A 124 -18.85 -14.42 -5.31
CA THR A 124 -18.02 -15.40 -6.00
C THR A 124 -18.69 -16.04 -7.22
N THR A 125 -19.99 -15.87 -7.35
CA THR A 125 -20.81 -16.49 -8.40
C THR A 125 -21.44 -15.44 -9.30
N THR A 126 -21.76 -15.84 -10.55
CA THR A 126 -22.49 -15.00 -11.49
C THR A 126 -23.88 -14.70 -10.94
N PRO A 127 -24.30 -13.42 -10.82
CA PRO A 127 -25.64 -13.07 -10.36
C PRO A 127 -26.70 -13.61 -11.31
N GLY A 128 -27.61 -14.43 -10.80
CA GLY A 128 -28.70 -15.03 -11.62
C GLY A 128 -29.83 -14.06 -11.88
N THR A 129 -30.15 -13.20 -10.92
CA THR A 129 -31.28 -12.25 -11.00
C THR A 129 -30.88 -10.93 -10.36
N ILE A 130 -31.11 -9.83 -11.09
CA ILE A 130 -30.93 -8.47 -10.57
C ILE A 130 -32.03 -8.20 -9.54
N GLY A 131 -31.66 -7.62 -8.39
CA GLY A 131 -32.59 -7.37 -7.27
C GLY A 131 -32.73 -8.54 -6.29
N ALA A 132 -32.12 -9.70 -6.55
CA ALA A 132 -31.98 -10.77 -5.56
C ALA A 132 -30.94 -10.41 -4.48
N THR A 133 -30.88 -11.19 -3.41
CA THR A 133 -30.13 -10.97 -2.15
C THR A 133 -28.60 -10.81 -2.26
N THR A 134 -28.06 -10.65 -3.43
CA THR A 134 -26.63 -10.46 -3.66
C THR A 134 -26.22 -9.05 -3.31
N VAL A 135 -25.07 -8.87 -2.66
CA VAL A 135 -24.59 -7.56 -2.23
C VAL A 135 -24.18 -6.74 -3.46
N LEU A 136 -25.08 -5.82 -3.84
CA LEU A 136 -24.82 -4.82 -4.88
C LEU A 136 -23.94 -3.73 -4.27
N LEU A 137 -22.78 -3.48 -4.88
CA LEU A 137 -21.88 -2.40 -4.45
C LEU A 137 -21.93 -1.17 -5.36
N TYR A 138 -22.25 -1.37 -6.64
CA TYR A 138 -22.26 -0.27 -7.59
C TYR A 138 -23.30 -0.49 -8.69
N GLN A 139 -23.97 0.58 -9.09
CA GLN A 139 -24.91 0.59 -10.20
C GLN A 139 -24.76 1.86 -11.03
N LYS A 140 -24.81 1.73 -12.34
CA LYS A 140 -24.79 2.86 -13.28
C LYS A 140 -25.68 2.63 -14.48
N GLY A 141 -26.45 3.64 -14.87
CA GLY A 141 -27.20 3.65 -16.11
C GLY A 141 -26.35 4.26 -17.24
N LEU A 142 -26.30 3.57 -18.37
CA LEU A 142 -25.64 3.99 -19.60
C LEU A 142 -26.68 4.36 -20.62
N PRO A 143 -26.79 5.64 -21.05
CA PRO A 143 -27.73 6.02 -22.09
C PRO A 143 -27.52 5.27 -23.40
N ALA A 144 -28.53 5.26 -24.23
CA ALA A 144 -28.49 4.67 -25.57
C ALA A 144 -27.36 5.24 -26.41
N GLY A 145 -26.56 4.36 -27.05
CA GLY A 145 -25.45 4.76 -27.91
C GLY A 145 -24.29 5.48 -27.22
N ALA A 146 -24.26 5.51 -25.88
CA ALA A 146 -23.25 6.24 -25.14
C ALA A 146 -22.15 5.34 -24.58
N GLY A 147 -20.93 5.87 -24.55
CA GLY A 147 -19.81 5.35 -23.78
C GLY A 147 -19.57 6.14 -22.49
N SER A 148 -18.92 5.56 -21.54
CA SER A 148 -18.47 6.21 -20.31
C SER A 148 -17.28 5.46 -19.74
N ASN A 149 -16.42 6.18 -19.07
CA ASN A 149 -15.36 5.59 -18.25
C ASN A 149 -15.50 6.09 -16.80
N GLU A 150 -14.96 5.33 -15.89
CA GLU A 150 -14.94 5.67 -14.47
C GLU A 150 -13.72 5.04 -13.81
N PHE A 151 -13.00 5.84 -13.04
CA PHE A 151 -11.78 5.39 -12.35
C PHE A 151 -11.87 5.72 -10.87
N PHE A 152 -11.43 4.77 -10.05
CA PHE A 152 -11.39 4.87 -8.59
C PHE A 152 -9.94 4.97 -8.13
N ASN A 153 -9.53 6.12 -7.62
CA ASN A 153 -8.12 6.38 -7.22
C ASN A 153 -7.59 5.40 -6.16
N ILE A 154 -8.47 4.88 -5.30
CA ILE A 154 -8.12 3.94 -4.23
C ILE A 154 -8.72 2.54 -4.44
N GLY A 155 -9.40 2.32 -5.57
CA GLY A 155 -10.12 1.08 -5.84
C GLY A 155 -11.41 0.91 -5.03
N LEU A 156 -12.38 0.22 -5.62
CA LEU A 156 -13.60 -0.22 -4.97
C LEU A 156 -13.40 -1.65 -4.45
N ALA A 157 -13.41 -1.85 -3.13
CA ALA A 157 -13.06 -3.11 -2.50
C ALA A 157 -14.20 -4.13 -2.52
N PHE A 158 -13.88 -5.36 -2.87
CA PHE A 158 -14.76 -6.53 -2.88
C PHE A 158 -14.19 -7.59 -1.94
N SER A 159 -14.88 -7.89 -0.87
CA SER A 159 -14.40 -8.84 0.16
C SER A 159 -14.58 -10.31 -0.21
N THR A 160 -15.41 -10.60 -1.22
CA THR A 160 -15.82 -11.97 -1.57
C THR A 160 -15.42 -12.32 -2.99
N GLY A 161 -15.82 -11.50 -3.96
CA GLY A 161 -15.56 -11.68 -5.39
C GLY A 161 -16.18 -10.56 -6.20
N ILE A 162 -15.84 -10.48 -7.47
CA ILE A 162 -16.26 -9.41 -8.38
C ILE A 162 -17.12 -10.04 -9.49
N ALA A 163 -18.40 -9.70 -9.51
CA ALA A 163 -19.29 -10.11 -10.59
C ALA A 163 -20.09 -8.93 -11.15
N ILE A 164 -20.34 -8.95 -12.43
CA ILE A 164 -21.04 -7.88 -13.14
C ILE A 164 -22.30 -8.47 -13.80
N ALA A 165 -23.39 -7.72 -13.73
CA ALA A 165 -24.60 -8.00 -14.48
C ALA A 165 -25.07 -6.77 -15.24
N VAL A 166 -25.81 -6.96 -16.33
CA VAL A 166 -26.37 -5.91 -17.15
C VAL A 166 -27.86 -6.14 -17.38
N SER A 167 -28.63 -5.05 -17.43
CA SER A 167 -30.08 -5.10 -17.67
C SER A 167 -30.58 -3.81 -18.30
N THR A 168 -31.65 -3.89 -19.08
CA THR A 168 -32.38 -2.70 -19.53
C THR A 168 -33.34 -2.14 -18.45
N SER A 169 -33.48 -2.84 -17.34
CA SER A 169 -34.26 -2.40 -16.17
C SER A 169 -33.36 -2.07 -14.98
N PRO A 170 -33.61 -0.99 -14.21
CA PRO A 170 -32.83 -0.65 -13.03
C PRO A 170 -33.08 -1.58 -11.84
N THR A 171 -34.15 -2.38 -11.85
CA THR A 171 -34.61 -3.16 -10.69
C THR A 171 -34.87 -4.65 -10.99
N SER A 172 -34.76 -5.08 -12.24
CA SER A 172 -35.08 -6.46 -12.62
C SER A 172 -34.15 -6.93 -13.74
N SER A 173 -34.10 -8.24 -13.96
CA SER A 173 -33.33 -8.83 -15.06
C SER A 173 -34.08 -8.70 -16.36
N ALA A 174 -33.58 -7.91 -17.28
CA ALA A 174 -34.06 -7.77 -18.66
C ALA A 174 -32.84 -7.61 -19.57
N ALA A 175 -32.49 -8.66 -20.28
CA ALA A 175 -31.30 -8.68 -21.12
C ALA A 175 -31.37 -7.61 -22.22
N PRO A 176 -30.30 -6.84 -22.46
CA PRO A 176 -30.20 -5.95 -23.61
C PRO A 176 -30.17 -6.77 -24.92
N SER A 177 -30.74 -6.21 -25.98
CA SER A 177 -30.80 -6.86 -27.29
C SER A 177 -29.43 -7.01 -27.95
N THR A 178 -28.52 -6.10 -27.64
CA THR A 178 -27.12 -6.13 -28.07
C THR A 178 -26.22 -6.06 -26.82
N GLY A 179 -25.18 -6.87 -26.79
CA GLY A 179 -24.29 -6.91 -25.64
C GLY A 179 -23.50 -5.63 -25.46
N LEU A 180 -23.28 -5.24 -24.21
CA LEU A 180 -22.39 -4.15 -23.86
C LEU A 180 -20.93 -4.52 -24.15
N VAL A 181 -20.16 -3.51 -24.57
CA VAL A 181 -18.70 -3.59 -24.53
C VAL A 181 -18.26 -3.05 -23.18
N LEU A 182 -17.52 -3.83 -22.44
CA LEU A 182 -17.10 -3.48 -21.08
C LEU A 182 -15.66 -3.94 -20.84
N THR A 183 -14.82 -3.02 -20.39
CA THR A 183 -13.50 -3.35 -19.85
C THR A 183 -13.48 -3.03 -18.34
N THR A 184 -13.11 -4.00 -17.53
CA THR A 184 -12.96 -3.86 -16.09
C THR A 184 -11.50 -3.97 -15.73
N LEU A 185 -10.97 -2.97 -15.01
CA LEU A 185 -9.63 -2.97 -14.43
C LEU A 185 -9.72 -3.39 -12.96
N TYR A 186 -9.05 -4.49 -12.61
CA TYR A 186 -9.14 -5.10 -11.27
C TYR A 186 -7.83 -5.76 -10.83
N ASP A 187 -7.73 -6.15 -9.56
CA ASP A 187 -6.65 -6.98 -9.01
C ASP A 187 -7.19 -8.22 -8.28
#